data_dec597d397a3bc1bf9af0d35afdc3830
#
_entry.id   dec597d397a3bc1bf9af0d35afdc3830
#
_cell.length_a   1.000
_cell.length_b   1.000
_cell.length_c   1.000
_cell.angle_alpha   90.00
_cell.angle_beta   90.00
_cell.angle_gamma   90.00
#
_symmetry.space_group_name_H-M   'P 1'
#
loop_
_entity.id
_entity.type
_entity.pdbx_description
1 polymer ?
#
loop_
_entity_poly.entity_id
_entity_poly.type
_entity_poly.pdbx_seq_one_letter_code
_entity_poly.pdbx_strand_id
1 'polypeptide(L)'
;MSATIGRERFKGPHDETALLNFRFESGATAQLCSSVLWDAPKRMEVYGSSGYALMEETLGPHGAGTITTHEGPLEFQVGNPYVGELEDFVGAIRENRPPEVDGEEGMRNVELMVHAVE
;
A
#
# COMPACT_ATOMS: atom_id res chain seq x y z
N MET A 1 9.39 5.09 12.74
CA MET A 1 9.70 4.47 11.44
C MET A 1 11.22 4.34 11.32
N SER A 2 11.73 3.34 10.60
CA SER A 2 13.12 3.25 10.15
C SER A 2 13.16 2.80 8.69
N ALA A 3 14.15 3.27 7.95
CA ALA A 3 14.29 2.97 6.53
C ALA A 3 15.72 2.49 6.21
N THR A 4 15.84 1.66 5.20
CA THR A 4 17.10 1.33 4.54
C THR A 4 16.91 1.58 3.04
N ILE A 5 17.70 2.49 2.50
CA ILE A 5 17.60 2.92 1.10
C ILE A 5 18.86 2.45 0.36
N GLY A 6 18.67 1.74 -0.76
CA GLY A 6 19.73 1.28 -1.62
C GLY A 6 19.84 2.14 -2.89
N ARG A 7 21.10 2.46 -3.32
CA ARG A 7 21.41 3.27 -4.51
C ARG A 7 22.63 2.71 -5.26
N GLU A 8 22.85 1.41 -5.18
CA GLU A 8 24.14 0.81 -5.55
C GLU A 8 24.26 0.51 -7.05
N ARG A 9 23.16 0.18 -7.71
CA ARG A 9 23.18 -0.39 -9.07
C ARG A 9 23.35 0.67 -10.15
N PHE A 10 22.51 1.71 -10.15
CA PHE A 10 22.50 2.75 -11.18
C PHE A 10 23.37 3.94 -10.82
N LYS A 11 23.81 4.06 -9.56
CA LYS A 11 24.68 5.14 -9.05
C LYS A 11 24.13 6.55 -9.35
N GLY A 12 22.80 6.64 -9.45
CA GLY A 12 22.09 7.89 -9.71
C GLY A 12 21.60 8.57 -8.43
N PRO A 13 20.92 9.70 -8.55
CA PRO A 13 20.36 10.42 -7.40
C PRO A 13 19.06 9.77 -6.87
N HIS A 14 18.55 8.74 -7.55
CA HIS A 14 17.27 8.12 -7.21
C HIS A 14 17.46 6.88 -6.36
N ASP A 15 16.48 6.63 -5.50
CA ASP A 15 16.41 5.43 -4.71
C ASP A 15 16.06 4.23 -5.59
N GLU A 16 16.75 3.11 -5.38
CA GLU A 16 16.60 1.89 -6.17
C GLU A 16 15.84 0.82 -5.41
N THR A 17 16.05 0.78 -4.09
CA THR A 17 15.41 -0.15 -3.17
C THR A 17 15.08 0.58 -1.88
N ALA A 18 13.90 0.38 -1.36
CA ALA A 18 13.48 0.86 -0.05
C ALA A 18 12.96 -0.31 0.80
N LEU A 19 13.50 -0.42 2.01
CA LEU A 19 13.01 -1.28 3.08
C LEU A 19 12.55 -0.36 4.20
N LEU A 20 11.26 -0.36 4.47
CA LEU A 20 10.66 0.45 5.52
C LEU A 20 10.12 -0.43 6.64
N ASN A 21 10.38 -0.03 7.88
CA ASN A 21 9.81 -0.67 9.07
C ASN A 21 8.98 0.35 9.83
N PHE A 22 7.75 -0.01 10.12
CA PHE A 22 6.80 0.82 10.83
C PHE A 22 6.47 0.22 12.19
N ARG A 23 6.24 1.08 13.17
CA ARG A 23 5.60 0.75 14.42
C ARG A 23 4.47 1.76 14.64
N PHE A 24 3.26 1.25 14.74
CA PHE A 24 2.06 2.05 14.98
C PHE A 24 1.87 2.32 16.47
N GLU A 25 1.12 3.34 16.81
CA GLU A 25 0.76 3.66 18.20
C GLU A 25 -0.03 2.53 18.87
N SER A 26 -0.80 1.77 18.10
CA SER A 26 -1.52 0.57 18.55
C SER A 26 -0.59 -0.57 18.98
N GLY A 27 0.72 -0.48 18.71
CA GLY A 27 1.71 -1.54 18.92
C GLY A 27 1.87 -2.48 17.72
N ALA A 28 1.04 -2.37 16.70
CA ALA A 28 1.23 -3.13 15.46
C ALA A 28 2.54 -2.74 14.78
N THR A 29 3.08 -3.66 13.99
CA THR A 29 4.30 -3.44 13.19
C THR A 29 4.04 -3.79 11.74
N ALA A 30 4.73 -3.13 10.82
CA ALA A 30 4.69 -3.47 9.41
C ALA A 30 6.07 -3.32 8.77
N GLN A 31 6.28 -4.08 7.69
CA GLN A 31 7.43 -3.97 6.82
C GLN A 31 6.97 -3.76 5.38
N LEU A 32 7.65 -2.90 4.66
CA LEU A 32 7.43 -2.67 3.24
C LEU A 32 8.76 -2.80 2.51
N CYS A 33 8.75 -3.55 1.41
CA CYS A 33 9.87 -3.63 0.47
C CYS A 33 9.40 -3.17 -0.90
N SER A 34 10.12 -2.22 -1.48
CA SER A 34 9.90 -1.77 -2.86
C SER A 34 11.24 -1.62 -3.56
N SER A 35 11.33 -2.04 -4.82
CA SER A 35 12.54 -1.91 -5.61
C SER A 35 12.23 -1.80 -7.09
N VAL A 36 13.09 -1.06 -7.79
CA VAL A 36 13.11 -1.00 -9.27
C VAL A 36 14.12 -1.98 -9.87
N LEU A 37 14.85 -2.74 -9.04
CA LEU A 37 15.90 -3.65 -9.48
C LEU A 37 15.43 -5.02 -9.89
N TRP A 38 14.22 -5.42 -9.47
CA TRP A 38 13.64 -6.71 -9.78
C TRP A 38 12.13 -6.61 -9.98
N ASP A 39 11.63 -7.53 -10.76
CA ASP A 39 10.21 -7.80 -10.89
C ASP A 39 9.87 -8.97 -9.96
N ALA A 40 9.01 -8.72 -8.99
CA ALA A 40 8.57 -9.69 -8.01
C ALA A 40 7.05 -9.67 -7.89
N PRO A 41 6.42 -10.78 -7.51
CA PRO A 41 4.99 -10.80 -7.24
C PRO A 41 4.61 -9.73 -6.21
N LYS A 42 3.57 -8.97 -6.50
CA LYS A 42 3.02 -8.01 -5.55
C LYS A 42 2.27 -8.77 -4.46
N ARG A 43 2.78 -8.68 -3.26
CA ARG A 43 2.25 -9.42 -2.12
C ARG A 43 2.03 -8.49 -0.94
N MET A 44 0.93 -8.71 -0.25
CA MET A 44 0.67 -8.13 1.05
C MET A 44 0.21 -9.24 2.02
N GLU A 45 0.74 -9.23 3.22
CA GLU A 45 0.42 -10.21 4.26
C GLU A 45 0.02 -9.46 5.52
N VAL A 46 -1.07 -9.87 6.13
CA VAL A 46 -1.56 -9.32 7.39
C VAL A 46 -1.75 -10.46 8.39
N TYR A 47 -1.18 -10.30 9.57
CA TYR A 47 -1.25 -11.28 10.65
C TYR A 47 -1.84 -10.64 11.91
N GLY A 48 -2.80 -11.30 12.52
CA GLY A 48 -3.46 -10.86 13.75
C GLY A 48 -3.72 -12.02 14.69
N SER A 49 -4.11 -11.70 15.91
CA SER A 49 -4.45 -12.70 16.94
C SER A 49 -5.62 -13.60 16.55
N SER A 50 -6.49 -13.14 15.64
CA SER A 50 -7.68 -13.87 15.18
C SER A 50 -7.50 -14.55 13.84
N GLY A 51 -6.34 -14.43 13.19
CA GLY A 51 -6.08 -15.06 11.91
C GLY A 51 -5.11 -14.28 11.03
N TYR A 52 -5.08 -14.63 9.74
CA TYR A 52 -4.22 -14.00 8.75
C TYR A 52 -4.96 -13.78 7.43
N ALA A 53 -4.43 -12.89 6.60
CA ALA A 53 -4.79 -12.74 5.20
C ALA A 53 -3.53 -12.61 4.34
N LEU A 54 -3.49 -13.36 3.24
CA LEU A 54 -2.43 -13.35 2.23
C LEU A 54 -3.04 -12.82 0.94
N MET A 55 -2.49 -11.75 0.43
CA MET A 55 -2.95 -11.08 -0.78
C MET A 55 -1.86 -11.14 -1.83
N GLU A 56 -2.16 -11.70 -3.00
CA GLU A 56 -1.24 -11.83 -4.12
C GLU A 56 -1.81 -11.12 -5.35
N GLU A 57 -0.99 -10.29 -5.99
CA GLU A 57 -1.35 -9.47 -7.17
C GLU A 57 -2.55 -8.52 -6.96
N THR A 58 -2.88 -8.19 -5.72
CA THR A 58 -3.96 -7.26 -5.38
C THR A 58 -3.50 -5.81 -5.38
N LEU A 59 -2.19 -5.56 -5.36
CA LEU A 59 -1.60 -4.22 -5.36
C LEU A 59 -1.31 -3.80 -6.80
N GLY A 60 -2.11 -2.92 -7.35
CA GLY A 60 -1.86 -2.40 -8.69
C GLY A 60 -3.12 -1.93 -9.40
N PRO A 61 -2.96 -1.38 -10.61
CA PRO A 61 -4.05 -0.69 -11.31
C PRO A 61 -5.06 -1.62 -12.01
N HIS A 62 -4.88 -2.93 -11.92
CA HIS A 62 -5.70 -3.88 -12.69
C HIS A 62 -6.88 -4.46 -11.92
N GLY A 63 -6.99 -4.17 -10.61
CA GLY A 63 -8.08 -4.67 -9.77
C GLY A 63 -8.23 -6.20 -9.82
N ALA A 64 -7.12 -6.91 -9.72
CA ALA A 64 -7.05 -8.37 -9.86
C ALA A 64 -6.38 -8.98 -8.62
N GLY A 65 -6.13 -10.29 -8.66
CA GLY A 65 -5.38 -11.01 -7.64
C GLY A 65 -6.22 -11.98 -6.83
N THR A 66 -5.64 -12.50 -5.76
CA THR A 66 -6.29 -13.46 -4.85
C THR A 66 -6.09 -13.03 -3.41
N ILE A 67 -7.07 -13.35 -2.57
CA ILE A 67 -6.98 -13.18 -1.12
C ILE A 67 -7.29 -14.53 -0.48
N THR A 68 -6.36 -15.01 0.34
CA THR A 68 -6.53 -16.23 1.13
C THR A 68 -6.45 -15.88 2.61
N THR A 69 -7.45 -16.29 3.36
CA THR A 69 -7.49 -16.11 4.82
C THR A 69 -7.30 -17.46 5.53
N HIS A 70 -7.15 -17.43 6.85
CA HIS A 70 -7.12 -18.65 7.67
C HIS A 70 -8.42 -19.47 7.59
N GLU A 71 -9.53 -18.89 7.12
CA GLU A 71 -10.82 -19.55 6.88
C GLU A 71 -10.98 -20.04 5.43
N GLY A 72 -10.03 -19.70 4.55
CA GLY A 72 -10.05 -20.06 3.13
C GLY A 72 -10.01 -18.86 2.19
N PRO A 73 -10.26 -19.09 0.91
CA PRO A 73 -10.30 -18.01 -0.08
C PRO A 73 -11.38 -16.98 0.23
N LEU A 74 -11.04 -15.71 0.05
CA LEU A 74 -11.99 -14.60 0.13
C LEU A 74 -12.34 -14.15 -1.28
N GLU A 75 -13.60 -14.34 -1.65
CA GLU A 75 -14.11 -13.86 -2.94
C GLU A 75 -14.35 -12.35 -2.89
N PHE A 76 -13.92 -11.65 -3.92
CA PHE A 76 -14.17 -10.23 -4.10
C PHE A 76 -14.41 -9.89 -5.57
N GLN A 77 -15.06 -8.76 -5.82
CA GLN A 77 -15.30 -8.32 -7.19
C GLN A 77 -14.04 -7.64 -7.73
N VAL A 78 -13.55 -8.17 -8.84
CA VAL A 78 -12.46 -7.55 -9.61
C VAL A 78 -13.03 -6.41 -10.45
N GLY A 79 -12.42 -5.25 -10.37
CA GLY A 79 -12.85 -4.07 -11.11
C GLY A 79 -11.70 -3.08 -11.35
N ASN A 80 -11.97 -2.09 -12.18
CA ASN A 80 -11.00 -1.01 -12.37
C ASN A 80 -10.99 -0.11 -11.12
N PRO A 81 -9.89 -0.04 -10.34
CA PRO A 81 -9.83 0.74 -9.10
C PRO A 81 -10.05 2.24 -9.32
N TYR A 82 -9.67 2.76 -10.48
CA TYR A 82 -9.89 4.17 -10.83
C TYR A 82 -11.37 4.53 -10.96
N VAL A 83 -12.23 3.57 -11.31
CA VAL A 83 -13.68 3.81 -11.35
C VAL A 83 -14.22 4.07 -9.95
N GLY A 84 -13.82 3.23 -8.95
CA GLY A 84 -14.21 3.43 -7.55
C GLY A 84 -13.73 4.77 -6.98
N GLU A 85 -12.50 5.15 -7.29
CA GLU A 85 -11.94 6.45 -6.87
C GLU A 85 -12.76 7.63 -7.43
N LEU A 86 -13.09 7.58 -8.73
CA LEU A 86 -13.91 8.62 -9.37
C LEU A 86 -15.35 8.64 -8.86
N GLU A 87 -15.94 7.48 -8.62
CA GLU A 87 -17.30 7.37 -8.06
C GLU A 87 -17.37 7.94 -6.64
N ASP A 88 -16.40 7.63 -5.79
CA ASP A 88 -16.31 8.23 -4.45
C ASP A 88 -16.13 9.74 -4.51
N PHE A 89 -15.25 10.24 -5.35
CA PHE A 89 -15.01 11.68 -5.51
C PHE A 89 -16.27 12.41 -5.97
N VAL A 90 -16.97 11.88 -6.98
CA VAL A 90 -18.25 12.45 -7.46
C VAL A 90 -19.33 12.36 -6.39
N GLY A 91 -19.41 11.25 -5.65
CA GLY A 91 -20.31 11.07 -4.52
C GLY A 91 -20.05 12.09 -3.43
N ALA A 92 -18.78 12.29 -3.07
CA ALA A 92 -18.36 13.28 -2.07
C ALA A 92 -18.83 14.70 -2.41
N ILE A 93 -18.71 15.10 -3.68
CA ILE A 93 -19.20 16.41 -4.13
C ILE A 93 -20.74 16.49 -4.02
N ARG A 94 -21.46 15.47 -4.48
CA ARG A 94 -22.94 15.47 -4.49
C ARG A 94 -23.53 15.46 -3.09
N GLU A 95 -22.89 14.76 -2.17
CA GLU A 95 -23.34 14.55 -0.80
C GLU A 95 -22.75 15.57 0.18
N ASN A 96 -21.87 16.45 -0.30
CA ASN A 96 -21.15 17.43 0.51
C ASN A 96 -20.43 16.78 1.70
N ARG A 97 -19.75 15.66 1.45
CA ARG A 97 -18.91 14.94 2.41
C ARG A 97 -17.45 14.93 1.95
N PRO A 98 -16.47 14.66 2.82
CA PRO A 98 -15.11 14.38 2.37
C PRO A 98 -15.07 13.09 1.53
N PRO A 99 -14.14 12.97 0.56
CA PRO A 99 -13.85 11.71 -0.09
C PRO A 99 -13.21 10.73 0.91
N GLU A 100 -13.22 9.44 0.60
CA GLU A 100 -12.65 8.39 1.45
C GLU A 100 -11.15 8.59 1.67
N VAL A 101 -10.43 9.02 0.63
CA VAL A 101 -9.03 9.43 0.71
C VAL A 101 -8.95 10.91 0.36
N ASP A 102 -8.76 11.75 1.35
CA ASP A 102 -8.70 13.19 1.19
C ASP A 102 -7.25 13.75 1.04
N GLY A 103 -7.14 15.05 0.91
CA GLY A 103 -5.84 15.72 0.77
C GLY A 103 -4.96 15.64 2.01
N GLU A 104 -5.54 15.51 3.21
CA GLU A 104 -4.77 15.32 4.44
C GLU A 104 -4.11 13.95 4.48
N GLU A 105 -4.83 12.91 4.06
CA GLU A 105 -4.28 11.56 3.95
C GLU A 105 -3.17 11.51 2.89
N GLY A 106 -3.38 12.16 1.74
CA GLY A 106 -2.34 12.32 0.72
C GLY A 106 -1.08 13.03 1.26
N MET A 107 -1.25 14.10 2.03
CA MET A 107 -0.15 14.83 2.66
C MET A 107 0.61 13.94 3.65
N ARG A 108 -0.07 13.21 4.53
CA ARG A 108 0.56 12.27 5.47
C ARG A 108 1.41 11.21 4.77
N ASN A 109 0.93 10.68 3.64
CA ASN A 109 1.71 9.73 2.85
C ASN A 109 2.99 10.35 2.29
N VAL A 110 2.93 11.59 1.80
CA VAL A 110 4.13 12.31 1.33
C VAL A 110 5.10 12.57 2.48
N GLU A 111 4.62 13.02 3.63
CA GLU A 111 5.44 13.24 4.83
C GLU A 111 6.18 11.96 5.26
N LEU A 112 5.49 10.81 5.25
CA LEU A 112 6.12 9.52 5.56
C LEU A 112 7.21 9.16 4.56
N MET A 113 6.99 9.39 3.26
CA MET A 113 8.00 9.13 2.22
C MET A 113 9.22 10.05 2.37
N VAL A 114 9.01 11.34 2.62
CA VAL A 114 10.10 12.30 2.87
C VAL A 114 10.91 11.87 4.09
N HIS A 115 10.24 11.55 5.18
CA HIS A 115 10.90 11.11 6.42
C HIS A 115 11.65 9.78 6.29
N ALA A 116 11.28 8.95 5.31
CA ALA A 116 11.96 7.69 5.05
C ALA A 116 13.32 7.88 4.36
N VAL A 117 13.53 8.99 3.63
CA VAL A 117 14.75 9.25 2.85
C VAL A 117 15.69 10.27 3.50
N GLU A 118 15.26 10.93 4.56
CA GLU A 118 16.06 11.80 5.42
C GLU A 118 16.87 10.99 6.46
#